data_45b7ca1e764bf4b341fdf48ce63e5e54
#
_entry.id   45b7ca1e764bf4b341fdf48ce63e5e54
#
_cell.length_a   1.000
_cell.length_b   1.000
_cell.length_c   1.000
_cell.angle_alpha   90.00
_cell.angle_beta   90.00
_cell.angle_gamma   90.00
#
_symmetry.space_group_name_H-M   'P 1'
#
loop_
_entity.id
_entity.type
_entity.pdbx_description
1 polymer ?
#
loop_
_entity_poly.entity_id
_entity_poly.type
_entity_poly.pdbx_seq_one_letter_code
_entity_poly.pdbx_strand_id
1 'polypeptide(L)'
;AFAEDTGVPPENLADFIMEFRALLDGHGLQYGMFGHVDAGVLHVRPALDLCDVEQEKLMHQISDEVVALVAKYGGLMWGEHGKGFRSEYGPAFFGESLFAELRRIKGAFDPGNKMNPGKICTPIDSDDELVKVSDPKRATLDRTIPVAFKETFKPAMDCNGNGLCFNYDTTSPMCPSSKITRDRRHSPKGRAGLIREWLRLLANQGVDHQALMNGQYKTSWLTRWQNTRANSEDFSHEVLEAMNGCLACKSCSSQCPVKVDVPEFRAQFLNVYYQRYLRPLKHHLVANVESLTPLMAKLPKVSNALMNNGLAKSLLEKVAGYVDAPPLSVPTLSERSAEVMQTFDLAKLEQLDAEQRDNYVLIVQDPFTSYYDAEVVTDFGRLIRALGKTPVLLPFKPNGKTLHVTGFLDKFARTATDTAAFLNQVAGLNIPMVGVDTPLVLCYRDEYKALGAARGDFVVQTVHEWLATLPESTWKSGNTSPDAPVMALFAHCTEKTALPKTEQIWQDLFARVGQKTDIVKVGCCGMAGNYGHEAVNKANSLGIYEMSWQQAVARYQPQQIMASGYSCRSQVNRIDEFKPKHPLQVLLQCLTTRI
;
A
#
# COMPACT_ATOMS: atom_id res chain seq x y z
N ALA A 1 -26.52 -0.78 -3.18
CA ALA A 1 -27.59 -1.59 -2.57
C ALA A 1 -28.94 -1.26 -3.22
N PHE A 2 -29.36 -2.06 -4.17
CA PHE A 2 -30.62 -1.87 -4.91
C PHE A 2 -31.70 -2.88 -4.46
N ALA A 3 -31.31 -4.05 -3.93
CA ALA A 3 -32.18 -5.10 -3.40
C ALA A 3 -31.87 -5.45 -1.93
N GLU A 4 -31.01 -4.68 -1.28
CA GLU A 4 -30.57 -4.85 0.10
C GLU A 4 -31.57 -4.23 1.09
N ASP A 5 -31.61 -4.77 2.33
CA ASP A 5 -32.31 -4.16 3.47
C ASP A 5 -33.83 -4.19 3.33
N THR A 6 -34.34 -5.33 2.87
CA THR A 6 -35.79 -5.60 2.88
C THR A 6 -36.22 -6.10 4.24
N GLY A 7 -37.44 -5.73 4.67
CA GLY A 7 -38.04 -6.20 5.90
C GLY A 7 -39.43 -6.75 5.64
N VAL A 8 -39.77 -7.92 6.22
CA VAL A 8 -41.10 -8.51 6.20
C VAL A 8 -41.49 -8.93 7.61
N PRO A 9 -42.79 -9.10 7.94
CA PRO A 9 -43.18 -9.68 9.21
C PRO A 9 -42.41 -10.99 9.48
N PRO A 10 -41.85 -11.18 10.68
CA PRO A 10 -41.00 -12.34 10.98
C PRO A 10 -41.66 -13.69 10.67
N GLU A 11 -42.97 -13.81 10.85
CA GLU A 11 -43.74 -15.01 10.51
C GLU A 11 -43.73 -15.35 9.02
N ASN A 12 -43.53 -14.38 8.14
CA ASN A 12 -43.48 -14.55 6.69
C ASN A 12 -42.05 -14.74 6.17
N LEU A 13 -41.03 -14.61 7.04
CA LEU A 13 -39.64 -14.51 6.61
C LEU A 13 -39.13 -15.76 5.89
N ALA A 14 -39.55 -16.95 6.32
CA ALA A 14 -39.10 -18.20 5.71
C ALA A 14 -39.53 -18.32 4.25
N ASP A 15 -40.83 -18.08 3.98
CA ASP A 15 -41.38 -18.15 2.61
C ASP A 15 -40.83 -17.03 1.75
N PHE A 16 -40.67 -15.84 2.31
CA PHE A 16 -40.05 -14.70 1.63
C PHE A 16 -38.60 -15.01 1.20
N ILE A 17 -37.79 -15.63 2.07
CA ILE A 17 -36.42 -16.05 1.73
C ILE A 17 -36.43 -17.04 0.57
N MET A 18 -37.31 -18.01 0.58
CA MET A 18 -37.36 -19.04 -0.47
C MET A 18 -37.72 -18.44 -1.82
N GLU A 19 -38.73 -17.54 -1.88
CA GLU A 19 -39.10 -16.88 -3.12
C GLU A 19 -38.02 -15.87 -3.59
N PHE A 20 -37.39 -15.14 -2.65
CA PHE A 20 -36.33 -14.21 -2.99
C PHE A 20 -35.11 -14.93 -3.60
N ARG A 21 -34.75 -16.09 -3.02
CA ARG A 21 -33.70 -16.92 -3.58
C ARG A 21 -34.07 -17.44 -4.97
N ALA A 22 -35.29 -17.95 -5.13
CA ALA A 22 -35.77 -18.44 -6.43
C ALA A 22 -35.75 -17.31 -7.50
N LEU A 23 -36.07 -16.07 -7.14
CA LEU A 23 -35.97 -14.91 -8.01
C LEU A 23 -34.54 -14.67 -8.48
N LEU A 24 -33.57 -14.63 -7.55
CA LEU A 24 -32.17 -14.37 -7.89
C LEU A 24 -31.52 -15.55 -8.65
N ASP A 25 -31.85 -16.79 -8.25
CA ASP A 25 -31.40 -18.01 -8.91
C ASP A 25 -31.95 -18.09 -10.35
N GLY A 26 -33.21 -17.64 -10.57
CA GLY A 26 -33.84 -17.55 -11.89
C GLY A 26 -33.11 -16.61 -12.85
N HIS A 27 -32.46 -15.58 -12.32
CA HIS A 27 -31.60 -14.66 -13.06
C HIS A 27 -30.14 -15.12 -13.15
N GLY A 28 -29.79 -16.29 -12.59
CA GLY A 28 -28.44 -16.85 -12.62
C GLY A 28 -27.42 -16.06 -11.79
N LEU A 29 -27.86 -15.32 -10.77
CA LEU A 29 -27.00 -14.44 -9.98
C LEU A 29 -26.36 -15.15 -8.80
N GLN A 30 -25.11 -14.79 -8.53
CA GLN A 30 -24.47 -15.06 -7.24
C GLN A 30 -24.83 -13.95 -6.25
N TYR A 31 -25.11 -14.30 -4.99
CA TYR A 31 -25.48 -13.33 -3.97
C TYR A 31 -25.06 -13.77 -2.58
N GLY A 32 -24.80 -12.80 -1.71
CA GLY A 32 -24.74 -12.97 -0.26
C GLY A 32 -26.09 -12.65 0.37
N MET A 33 -26.53 -13.44 1.35
CA MET A 33 -27.78 -13.21 2.11
C MET A 33 -27.49 -13.41 3.59
N PHE A 34 -27.86 -12.41 4.40
CA PHE A 34 -27.78 -12.43 5.86
C PHE A 34 -28.82 -11.44 6.41
N GLY A 35 -29.06 -11.43 7.70
CA GLY A 35 -30.05 -10.50 8.25
C GLY A 35 -30.33 -10.70 9.73
N HIS A 36 -31.37 -10.02 10.21
CA HIS A 36 -31.88 -10.04 11.56
C HIS A 36 -33.22 -10.78 11.58
N VAL A 37 -33.17 -12.09 11.88
CA VAL A 37 -34.33 -12.99 11.76
C VAL A 37 -35.47 -12.58 12.70
N ASP A 38 -35.14 -12.14 13.89
CA ASP A 38 -36.08 -11.65 14.91
C ASP A 38 -36.84 -10.39 14.48
N ALA A 39 -36.23 -9.58 13.62
CA ALA A 39 -36.82 -8.36 13.06
C ALA A 39 -37.38 -8.54 11.64
N GLY A 40 -37.23 -9.73 11.04
CA GLY A 40 -37.66 -9.99 9.66
C GLY A 40 -36.86 -9.26 8.60
N VAL A 41 -35.66 -8.74 8.91
CA VAL A 41 -34.84 -7.91 8.02
C VAL A 41 -33.79 -8.78 7.30
N LEU A 42 -33.66 -8.58 5.98
CA LEU A 42 -32.67 -9.25 5.14
C LEU A 42 -31.78 -8.26 4.41
N HIS A 43 -30.48 -8.56 4.45
CA HIS A 43 -29.45 -7.91 3.65
C HIS A 43 -29.05 -8.84 2.50
N VAL A 44 -29.51 -8.53 1.31
CA VAL A 44 -29.26 -9.35 0.11
C VAL A 44 -28.40 -8.58 -0.87
N ARG A 45 -27.25 -9.15 -1.23
CA ARG A 45 -26.24 -8.48 -2.07
C ARG A 45 -25.95 -9.30 -3.33
N PRO A 46 -26.76 -9.13 -4.40
CA PRO A 46 -26.48 -9.72 -5.68
C PRO A 46 -25.19 -9.16 -6.30
N ALA A 47 -24.41 -10.03 -6.94
CA ALA A 47 -23.20 -9.65 -7.66
C ALA A 47 -23.56 -9.29 -9.10
N LEU A 48 -23.36 -8.02 -9.49
CA LEU A 48 -23.59 -7.50 -10.83
C LEU A 48 -22.38 -6.69 -11.30
N ASP A 49 -21.99 -6.84 -12.56
CA ASP A 49 -21.03 -5.96 -13.21
C ASP A 49 -21.76 -4.79 -13.87
N LEU A 50 -21.76 -3.63 -13.23
CA LEU A 50 -22.42 -2.43 -13.75
C LEU A 50 -21.64 -1.78 -14.93
N CYS A 51 -20.49 -2.31 -15.32
CA CYS A 51 -19.86 -1.97 -16.60
C CYS A 51 -20.54 -2.67 -17.79
N ASP A 52 -21.29 -3.73 -17.54
CA ASP A 52 -22.15 -4.39 -18.52
C ASP A 52 -23.53 -3.71 -18.56
N VAL A 53 -23.94 -3.26 -19.75
CA VAL A 53 -25.22 -2.56 -19.96
C VAL A 53 -26.42 -3.46 -19.65
N GLU A 54 -26.33 -4.75 -19.99
CA GLU A 54 -27.43 -5.68 -19.76
C GLU A 54 -27.57 -6.00 -18.27
N GLN A 55 -26.48 -6.14 -17.55
CA GLN A 55 -26.52 -6.31 -16.10
C GLN A 55 -26.99 -5.05 -15.35
N GLU A 56 -26.74 -3.85 -15.89
CA GLU A 56 -27.32 -2.62 -15.34
C GLU A 56 -28.84 -2.57 -15.53
N LYS A 57 -29.37 -2.99 -16.71
CA LYS A 57 -30.80 -3.12 -16.93
C LYS A 57 -31.42 -4.17 -16.02
N LEU A 58 -30.78 -5.33 -15.90
CA LEU A 58 -31.18 -6.40 -15.00
C LEU A 58 -31.27 -5.93 -13.54
N MET A 59 -30.37 -5.06 -13.10
CA MET A 59 -30.43 -4.47 -11.76
C MET A 59 -31.75 -3.74 -11.52
N HIS A 60 -32.23 -2.97 -12.47
CA HIS A 60 -33.53 -2.26 -12.34
C HIS A 60 -34.68 -3.26 -12.31
N GLN A 61 -34.70 -4.22 -13.23
CA GLN A 61 -35.71 -5.27 -13.26
C GLN A 61 -35.81 -6.04 -11.94
N ILE A 62 -34.68 -6.51 -11.41
CA ILE A 62 -34.64 -7.17 -10.10
C ILE A 62 -35.13 -6.27 -8.98
N SER A 63 -34.82 -4.97 -9.02
CA SER A 63 -35.31 -4.03 -8.02
C SER A 63 -36.84 -3.96 -8.02
N ASP A 64 -37.47 -3.90 -9.20
CA ASP A 64 -38.94 -3.89 -9.34
C ASP A 64 -39.56 -5.22 -8.87
N GLU A 65 -38.97 -6.35 -9.26
CA GLU A 65 -39.42 -7.69 -8.84
C GLU A 65 -39.32 -7.87 -7.32
N VAL A 66 -38.24 -7.37 -6.69
CA VAL A 66 -38.08 -7.41 -5.22
C VAL A 66 -39.09 -6.49 -4.52
N VAL A 67 -39.39 -5.31 -5.07
CA VAL A 67 -40.45 -4.42 -4.54
C VAL A 67 -41.79 -5.14 -4.54
N ALA A 68 -42.14 -5.79 -5.65
CA ALA A 68 -43.39 -6.56 -5.76
C ALA A 68 -43.43 -7.74 -4.76
N LEU A 69 -42.32 -8.44 -4.62
CA LEU A 69 -42.20 -9.56 -3.66
C LEU A 69 -42.34 -9.07 -2.21
N VAL A 70 -41.68 -7.98 -1.84
CA VAL A 70 -41.78 -7.39 -0.50
C VAL A 70 -43.23 -6.95 -0.20
N ALA A 71 -43.88 -6.32 -1.18
CA ALA A 71 -45.30 -5.90 -1.03
C ALA A 71 -46.25 -7.10 -0.86
N LYS A 72 -45.99 -8.22 -1.58
CA LYS A 72 -46.75 -9.48 -1.42
C LYS A 72 -46.73 -10.00 0.03
N TYR A 73 -45.60 -9.85 0.71
CA TYR A 73 -45.44 -10.29 2.10
C TYR A 73 -45.74 -9.20 3.16
N GLY A 74 -46.33 -8.06 2.74
CA GLY A 74 -46.66 -6.97 3.65
C GLY A 74 -45.45 -6.27 4.27
N GLY A 75 -44.34 -6.30 3.55
CA GLY A 75 -43.05 -5.79 4.01
C GLY A 75 -42.71 -4.41 3.49
N LEU A 76 -41.44 -4.01 3.68
CA LEU A 76 -40.91 -2.71 3.25
C LEU A 76 -39.48 -2.87 2.67
N MET A 77 -39.11 -1.92 1.80
CA MET A 77 -37.84 -1.95 1.06
C MET A 77 -36.63 -1.34 1.79
N TRP A 78 -36.78 -1.00 3.05
CA TRP A 78 -35.75 -0.36 3.88
C TRP A 78 -36.00 -0.68 5.36
N GLY A 79 -35.42 -1.78 5.80
CA GLY A 79 -35.58 -2.27 7.18
C GLY A 79 -34.91 -1.34 8.20
N GLU A 80 -33.62 -1.06 8.01
CA GLU A 80 -32.80 -0.28 8.95
C GLU A 80 -31.86 0.74 8.26
N HIS A 81 -31.58 0.58 6.97
CA HIS A 81 -30.71 1.48 6.24
C HIS A 81 -31.46 2.63 5.55
N GLY A 82 -30.74 3.68 5.14
CA GLY A 82 -31.31 4.73 4.30
C GLY A 82 -31.73 4.23 2.93
N LYS A 83 -32.77 4.84 2.35
CA LYS A 83 -33.38 4.42 1.08
C LYS A 83 -32.42 4.48 -0.13
N GLY A 84 -31.51 5.46 -0.17
CA GLY A 84 -30.58 5.65 -1.28
C GLY A 84 -31.33 5.76 -2.62
N PHE A 85 -30.89 5.02 -3.64
CA PHE A 85 -31.53 4.98 -4.97
C PHE A 85 -32.91 4.31 -4.98
N ARG A 86 -33.30 3.59 -3.94
CA ARG A 86 -34.66 3.02 -3.76
C ARG A 86 -35.70 4.05 -3.36
N SER A 87 -35.31 5.33 -3.27
CA SER A 87 -36.24 6.43 -2.92
C SER A 87 -37.36 6.58 -3.93
N GLU A 88 -37.18 6.20 -5.19
CA GLU A 88 -38.21 6.19 -6.22
C GLU A 88 -39.44 5.37 -5.86
N TYR A 89 -39.30 4.32 -5.05
CA TYR A 89 -40.41 3.48 -4.58
C TYR A 89 -41.17 4.08 -3.38
N GLY A 90 -40.69 5.19 -2.83
CA GLY A 90 -41.33 5.85 -1.67
C GLY A 90 -42.78 6.29 -1.89
N PRO A 91 -43.14 6.98 -3.00
CA PRO A 91 -44.51 7.39 -3.29
C PRO A 91 -45.47 6.20 -3.36
N ALA A 92 -45.08 5.12 -4.04
CA ALA A 92 -45.92 3.91 -4.16
C ALA A 92 -46.12 3.20 -2.82
N PHE A 93 -45.10 3.19 -1.96
CA PHE A 93 -45.18 2.56 -0.63
C PHE A 93 -46.07 3.35 0.35
N PHE A 94 -45.88 4.66 0.46
CA PHE A 94 -46.60 5.50 1.41
C PHE A 94 -47.97 5.95 0.93
N GLY A 95 -48.21 5.96 -0.38
CA GLY A 95 -49.35 6.61 -0.99
C GLY A 95 -49.24 8.15 -0.98
N GLU A 96 -50.10 8.81 -1.76
CA GLU A 96 -50.05 10.28 -1.96
C GLU A 96 -50.05 11.07 -0.67
N SER A 97 -50.98 10.75 0.24
CA SER A 97 -51.22 11.53 1.46
C SER A 97 -50.02 11.51 2.41
N LEU A 98 -49.55 10.30 2.79
CA LEU A 98 -48.40 10.16 3.71
C LEU A 98 -47.10 10.64 3.07
N PHE A 99 -46.92 10.42 1.77
CA PHE A 99 -45.74 10.91 1.09
C PHE A 99 -45.72 12.44 1.01
N ALA A 100 -46.86 13.10 0.84
CA ALA A 100 -46.96 14.55 0.92
C ALA A 100 -46.57 15.09 2.31
N GLU A 101 -46.97 14.39 3.41
CA GLU A 101 -46.53 14.77 4.76
C GLU A 101 -44.99 14.63 4.92
N LEU A 102 -44.39 13.57 4.42
CA LEU A 102 -42.92 13.44 4.42
C LEU A 102 -42.24 14.61 3.68
N ARG A 103 -42.78 15.04 2.54
CA ARG A 103 -42.30 16.19 1.77
C ARG A 103 -42.47 17.51 2.54
N ARG A 104 -43.58 17.68 3.30
CA ARG A 104 -43.76 18.86 4.18
C ARG A 104 -42.74 18.88 5.31
N ILE A 105 -42.48 17.72 5.95
CA ILE A 105 -41.45 17.60 6.99
C ILE A 105 -40.07 17.95 6.38
N LYS A 106 -39.74 17.39 5.23
CA LYS A 106 -38.48 17.71 4.51
C LYS A 106 -38.38 19.22 4.23
N GLY A 107 -39.46 19.85 3.75
CA GLY A 107 -39.49 21.27 3.46
C GLY A 107 -39.30 22.15 4.69
N ALA A 108 -39.83 21.72 5.86
CA ALA A 108 -39.66 22.45 7.11
C ALA A 108 -38.19 22.48 7.60
N PHE A 109 -37.42 21.41 7.38
CA PHE A 109 -36.03 21.34 7.83
C PHE A 109 -35.01 21.70 6.74
N ASP A 110 -35.34 21.49 5.46
CA ASP A 110 -34.43 21.68 4.33
C ASP A 110 -35.21 22.20 3.10
N PRO A 111 -35.74 23.42 3.15
CA PRO A 111 -36.54 23.97 2.05
C PRO A 111 -35.78 24.09 0.74
N GLY A 112 -34.45 24.21 0.79
CA GLY A 112 -33.58 24.29 -0.39
C GLY A 112 -33.09 22.95 -0.90
N ASN A 113 -33.57 21.82 -0.36
CA ASN A 113 -33.19 20.45 -0.74
C ASN A 113 -31.66 20.21 -0.83
N LYS A 114 -30.92 20.78 0.12
CA LYS A 114 -29.42 20.69 0.14
C LYS A 114 -28.89 19.44 0.85
N MET A 115 -29.65 18.88 1.79
CA MET A 115 -29.27 17.69 2.56
C MET A 115 -29.77 16.42 1.86
N ASN A 116 -28.87 15.66 1.27
CA ASN A 116 -29.17 14.46 0.50
C ASN A 116 -30.29 14.67 -0.54
N PRO A 117 -30.12 15.57 -1.51
CA PRO A 117 -31.17 15.92 -2.47
C PRO A 117 -31.67 14.67 -3.21
N GLY A 118 -33.01 14.59 -3.38
CA GLY A 118 -33.67 13.48 -4.06
C GLY A 118 -33.73 12.16 -3.29
N LYS A 119 -33.19 12.08 -2.07
CA LYS A 119 -33.21 10.85 -1.25
C LYS A 119 -34.28 10.93 -0.18
N ILE A 120 -34.97 9.82 0.03
CA ILE A 120 -36.19 9.67 0.87
C ILE A 120 -37.38 10.42 0.25
N CYS A 121 -37.32 11.73 0.24
CA CYS A 121 -38.30 12.61 -0.41
C CYS A 121 -37.64 13.96 -0.75
N THR A 122 -38.33 14.76 -1.55
CA THR A 122 -38.00 16.16 -1.85
C THR A 122 -38.97 17.10 -1.09
N PRO A 123 -38.62 18.37 -0.82
CA PRO A 123 -39.54 19.33 -0.23
C PRO A 123 -40.84 19.45 -1.03
N ILE A 124 -41.98 19.75 -0.34
CA ILE A 124 -43.31 19.77 -1.01
C ILE A 124 -43.38 20.83 -2.11
N ASP A 125 -42.68 21.95 -1.92
CA ASP A 125 -42.66 23.08 -2.86
C ASP A 125 -41.47 23.01 -3.84
N SER A 126 -40.78 21.86 -3.94
CA SER A 126 -39.66 21.65 -4.88
C SER A 126 -40.08 20.78 -6.05
N ASP A 127 -39.63 21.15 -7.25
CA ASP A 127 -39.79 20.38 -8.49
C ASP A 127 -38.66 19.34 -8.66
N ASP A 128 -37.75 19.23 -7.67
CA ASP A 128 -36.66 18.26 -7.71
C ASP A 128 -37.20 16.82 -7.73
N GLU A 129 -36.59 15.99 -8.55
CA GLU A 129 -36.93 14.56 -8.67
C GLU A 129 -36.30 13.71 -7.56
N LEU A 130 -36.93 12.56 -7.31
CA LEU A 130 -36.33 11.50 -6.51
C LEU A 130 -35.21 10.82 -7.29
N VAL A 131 -34.15 10.39 -6.60
CA VAL A 131 -33.12 9.53 -7.19
C VAL A 131 -33.74 8.17 -7.50
N LYS A 132 -33.33 7.60 -8.64
CA LYS A 132 -33.86 6.36 -9.22
C LYS A 132 -32.78 5.28 -9.33
N VAL A 133 -33.16 4.01 -9.30
CA VAL A 133 -32.24 2.89 -9.54
C VAL A 133 -31.64 2.98 -10.95
N SER A 134 -32.37 3.55 -11.90
CA SER A 134 -31.93 3.79 -13.28
C SER A 134 -30.99 4.98 -13.49
N ASP A 135 -30.81 5.86 -12.47
CA ASP A 135 -29.93 7.03 -12.61
C ASP A 135 -28.49 6.63 -12.98
N PRO A 136 -27.77 7.50 -13.73
CA PRO A 136 -26.40 7.24 -14.12
C PRO A 136 -25.49 6.91 -12.93
N LYS A 137 -24.72 5.82 -13.06
CA LYS A 137 -23.75 5.37 -12.07
C LYS A 137 -22.34 5.63 -12.56
N ARG A 138 -21.36 5.58 -11.67
CA ARG A 138 -19.95 5.71 -12.03
C ARG A 138 -19.55 4.76 -13.15
N ALA A 139 -20.01 3.51 -13.13
CA ALA A 139 -19.73 2.51 -14.13
C ALA A 139 -20.18 2.92 -15.56
N THR A 140 -21.23 3.75 -15.68
CA THR A 140 -21.67 4.32 -16.95
C THR A 140 -20.56 5.12 -17.64
N LEU A 141 -19.81 5.92 -16.88
CA LEU A 141 -18.64 6.67 -17.37
C LEU A 141 -17.43 5.75 -17.60
N ASP A 142 -17.19 4.79 -16.71
CA ASP A 142 -16.09 3.84 -16.82
C ASP A 142 -16.18 2.97 -18.11
N ARG A 143 -17.38 2.78 -18.67
CA ARG A 143 -17.59 2.08 -19.96
C ARG A 143 -16.87 2.74 -21.13
N THR A 144 -16.74 4.06 -21.09
CA THR A 144 -16.09 4.84 -22.15
C THR A 144 -14.57 4.80 -22.10
N ILE A 145 -13.97 4.22 -21.04
CA ILE A 145 -12.53 4.05 -20.93
C ILE A 145 -12.11 2.85 -21.79
N PRO A 146 -11.13 3.00 -22.72
CA PRO A 146 -10.63 1.91 -23.54
C PRO A 146 -10.11 0.72 -22.73
N VAL A 147 -10.30 -0.51 -23.26
CA VAL A 147 -9.93 -1.76 -22.57
C VAL A 147 -8.45 -1.77 -22.18
N ALA A 148 -7.56 -1.36 -23.08
CA ALA A 148 -6.12 -1.31 -22.81
C ALA A 148 -5.77 -0.41 -21.61
N PHE A 149 -6.50 0.70 -21.43
CA PHE A 149 -6.36 1.54 -20.23
C PHE A 149 -6.86 0.83 -18.98
N LYS A 150 -8.01 0.15 -19.07
CA LYS A 150 -8.59 -0.59 -17.93
C LYS A 150 -7.66 -1.69 -17.45
N GLU A 151 -7.05 -2.45 -18.36
CA GLU A 151 -6.11 -3.53 -18.04
C GLU A 151 -4.86 -2.99 -17.36
N THR A 152 -4.24 -1.94 -17.92
CA THR A 152 -3.02 -1.34 -17.36
C THR A 152 -3.28 -0.72 -15.99
N PHE A 153 -4.45 -0.09 -15.78
CA PHE A 153 -4.81 0.57 -14.53
C PHE A 153 -5.83 -0.23 -13.70
N LYS A 154 -5.86 -1.56 -13.88
CA LYS A 154 -6.80 -2.44 -13.20
C LYS A 154 -6.95 -2.18 -11.70
N PRO A 155 -5.88 -1.97 -10.89
CA PRO A 155 -6.03 -1.69 -9.46
C PRO A 155 -6.84 -0.41 -9.16
N ALA A 156 -6.85 0.58 -10.07
CA ALA A 156 -7.71 1.76 -9.94
C ALA A 156 -9.15 1.46 -10.35
N MET A 157 -9.35 0.60 -11.38
CA MET A 157 -10.67 0.17 -11.82
C MET A 157 -11.39 -0.67 -10.75
N ASP A 158 -10.67 -1.50 -10.01
CA ASP A 158 -11.21 -2.38 -8.98
C ASP A 158 -11.76 -1.64 -7.74
N CYS A 159 -11.50 -0.33 -7.59
CA CYS A 159 -12.02 0.44 -6.46
C CYS A 159 -13.56 0.49 -6.48
N ASN A 160 -14.20 -0.24 -5.56
CA ASN A 160 -15.66 -0.25 -5.39
C ASN A 160 -16.22 0.89 -4.52
N GLY A 161 -15.35 1.76 -4.00
CA GLY A 161 -15.76 2.92 -3.22
C GLY A 161 -16.18 2.65 -1.78
N ASN A 162 -15.82 1.49 -1.18
CA ASN A 162 -16.20 1.11 0.19
C ASN A 162 -15.77 2.11 1.28
N GLY A 163 -14.75 2.92 1.04
CA GLY A 163 -14.35 4.02 1.93
C GLY A 163 -13.49 3.63 3.13
N LEU A 164 -13.07 2.38 3.30
CA LEU A 164 -12.15 1.97 4.38
C LEU A 164 -10.84 2.77 4.41
N CYS A 165 -10.45 3.35 3.27
CA CYS A 165 -9.29 4.23 3.18
C CYS A 165 -9.51 5.63 3.81
N PHE A 166 -10.71 5.96 4.25
CA PHE A 166 -11.02 7.17 5.01
C PHE A 166 -10.87 6.98 6.52
N ASN A 167 -10.21 5.93 6.93
CA ASN A 167 -9.86 5.71 8.32
C ASN A 167 -8.92 6.80 8.85
N TYR A 168 -9.32 7.51 9.89
CA TYR A 168 -8.54 8.57 10.56
C TYR A 168 -7.84 8.09 11.85
N ASP A 169 -7.92 6.80 12.19
CA ASP A 169 -7.13 6.23 13.29
C ASP A 169 -5.64 6.41 13.00
N THR A 170 -4.96 7.17 13.86
CA THR A 170 -3.55 7.53 13.71
C THR A 170 -2.60 6.35 13.89
N THR A 171 -3.05 5.28 14.54
CA THR A 171 -2.28 4.03 14.74
C THR A 171 -2.39 3.08 13.54
N SER A 172 -3.42 3.23 12.72
CA SER A 172 -3.58 2.47 11.49
C SER A 172 -2.59 2.96 10.41
N PRO A 173 -1.86 2.08 9.72
CA PRO A 173 -0.97 2.45 8.62
C PRO A 173 -1.72 2.82 7.32
N MET A 174 -3.05 2.64 7.24
CA MET A 174 -3.84 2.96 6.06
C MET A 174 -3.72 4.44 5.70
N CYS A 175 -3.21 4.69 4.51
CA CYS A 175 -3.08 5.98 3.83
C CYS A 175 -2.72 7.19 4.72
N PRO A 176 -1.46 7.32 5.19
CA PRO A 176 -1.03 8.45 6.01
C PRO A 176 -1.16 9.80 5.29
N SER A 177 -1.01 9.82 3.95
CA SER A 177 -1.20 11.01 3.12
C SER A 177 -2.60 11.62 3.26
N SER A 178 -3.65 10.81 3.18
CA SER A 178 -5.03 11.28 3.37
C SER A 178 -5.28 11.80 4.79
N LYS A 179 -4.65 11.19 5.79
CA LYS A 179 -4.78 11.60 7.20
C LYS A 179 -4.18 12.97 7.46
N ILE A 180 -2.98 13.23 6.95
CA ILE A 180 -2.28 14.50 7.20
C ILE A 180 -2.89 15.65 6.40
N THR A 181 -3.28 15.42 5.14
CA THR A 181 -3.83 16.47 4.29
C THR A 181 -5.31 16.76 4.56
N ARG A 182 -6.03 15.80 5.15
CA ARG A 182 -7.51 15.85 5.29
C ARG A 182 -8.24 15.99 3.96
N ASP A 183 -7.54 15.83 2.85
CA ASP A 183 -8.07 15.89 1.50
C ASP A 183 -8.36 14.48 0.97
N ARG A 184 -9.62 14.22 0.59
CA ARG A 184 -10.05 12.92 0.06
C ARG A 184 -9.41 12.57 -1.28
N ARG A 185 -8.94 13.54 -2.07
CA ARG A 185 -8.17 13.31 -3.30
C ARG A 185 -6.92 12.49 -3.03
N HIS A 186 -6.31 12.65 -1.85
CA HIS A 186 -5.11 11.94 -1.43
C HIS A 186 -5.40 10.56 -0.83
N SER A 187 -6.65 10.14 -0.74
CA SER A 187 -7.01 8.78 -0.35
C SER A 187 -6.85 7.79 -1.52
N PRO A 188 -6.72 6.49 -1.28
CA PRO A 188 -6.75 5.48 -2.35
C PRO A 188 -7.99 5.57 -3.25
N LYS A 189 -9.17 5.76 -2.67
CA LYS A 189 -10.42 5.99 -3.44
C LYS A 189 -10.35 7.26 -4.29
N GLY A 190 -9.86 8.37 -3.74
CA GLY A 190 -9.72 9.63 -4.47
C GLY A 190 -8.78 9.50 -5.66
N ARG A 191 -7.60 8.92 -5.43
CA ARG A 191 -6.62 8.67 -6.48
C ARG A 191 -7.14 7.73 -7.57
N ALA A 192 -7.84 6.65 -7.20
CA ALA A 192 -8.49 5.76 -8.16
C ALA A 192 -9.55 6.48 -9.00
N GLY A 193 -10.35 7.36 -8.38
CA GLY A 193 -11.33 8.18 -9.09
C GLY A 193 -10.69 9.17 -10.06
N LEU A 194 -9.60 9.84 -9.64
CA LEU A 194 -8.83 10.74 -10.50
C LEU A 194 -8.23 10.01 -11.72
N ILE A 195 -7.65 8.82 -11.53
CA ILE A 195 -7.11 8.01 -12.63
C ILE A 195 -8.22 7.64 -13.62
N ARG A 196 -9.38 7.18 -13.14
CA ARG A 196 -10.49 6.81 -14.03
C ARG A 196 -10.93 7.96 -14.92
N GLU A 197 -11.15 9.14 -14.32
CA GLU A 197 -11.57 10.31 -15.07
C GLU A 197 -10.47 10.80 -16.02
N TRP A 198 -9.22 10.79 -15.58
CA TRP A 198 -8.08 11.12 -16.42
C TRP A 198 -7.99 10.22 -17.67
N LEU A 199 -8.15 8.90 -17.51
CA LEU A 199 -8.14 7.95 -18.63
C LEU A 199 -9.29 8.19 -19.59
N ARG A 200 -10.48 8.50 -19.07
CA ARG A 200 -11.66 8.84 -19.89
C ARG A 200 -11.41 10.10 -20.72
N LEU A 201 -10.85 11.15 -20.12
CA LEU A 201 -10.55 12.41 -20.80
C LEU A 201 -9.45 12.25 -21.84
N LEU A 202 -8.41 11.45 -21.56
CA LEU A 202 -7.38 11.13 -22.55
C LEU A 202 -7.98 10.43 -23.78
N ALA A 203 -8.88 9.48 -23.56
CA ALA A 203 -9.57 8.79 -24.65
C ALA A 203 -10.41 9.76 -25.49
N ASN A 204 -11.13 10.69 -24.85
CA ASN A 204 -11.94 11.72 -25.54
C ASN A 204 -11.10 12.70 -26.36
N GLN A 205 -9.85 12.95 -25.97
CA GLN A 205 -8.91 13.79 -26.72
C GLN A 205 -8.29 13.08 -27.92
N GLY A 206 -8.63 11.81 -28.18
CA GLY A 206 -8.10 11.03 -29.28
C GLY A 206 -6.61 10.67 -29.14
N VAL A 207 -6.08 10.66 -27.91
CA VAL A 207 -4.71 10.23 -27.63
C VAL A 207 -4.56 8.75 -27.98
N ASP A 208 -3.54 8.39 -28.77
CA ASP A 208 -3.21 7.01 -29.07
C ASP A 208 -2.84 6.26 -27.78
N HIS A 209 -3.85 5.59 -27.22
CA HIS A 209 -3.74 4.91 -25.94
C HIS A 209 -2.84 3.67 -26.02
N GLN A 210 -2.77 2.97 -27.17
CA GLN A 210 -1.90 1.81 -27.32
C GLN A 210 -0.44 2.22 -27.36
N ALA A 211 -0.09 3.22 -28.18
CA ALA A 211 1.26 3.77 -28.22
C ALA A 211 1.70 4.29 -26.83
N LEU A 212 0.78 4.95 -26.12
CA LEU A 212 1.03 5.51 -24.79
C LEU A 212 1.30 4.43 -23.73
N MET A 213 0.47 3.35 -23.72
CA MET A 213 0.64 2.24 -22.76
C MET A 213 1.88 1.40 -23.07
N ASN A 214 2.23 1.23 -24.33
CA ASN A 214 3.41 0.46 -24.77
C ASN A 214 4.72 1.26 -24.69
N GLY A 215 4.71 2.49 -24.17
CA GLY A 215 5.90 3.34 -24.10
C GLY A 215 6.40 3.85 -25.47
N GLN A 216 5.57 3.75 -26.51
CA GLN A 216 5.91 4.11 -27.90
C GLN A 216 5.43 5.51 -28.31
N TYR A 217 4.78 6.23 -27.40
CA TYR A 217 4.29 7.58 -27.66
C TYR A 217 5.46 8.56 -27.77
N LYS A 218 5.77 8.97 -29.01
CA LYS A 218 6.91 9.83 -29.30
C LYS A 218 6.54 11.31 -29.22
N THR A 219 7.12 12.01 -28.27
CA THR A 219 6.96 13.46 -28.11
C THR A 219 8.32 14.13 -28.08
N SER A 220 8.49 15.24 -28.82
CA SER A 220 9.73 16.01 -28.79
C SER A 220 9.97 16.64 -27.43
N TRP A 221 11.24 16.97 -27.12
CA TRP A 221 11.58 17.67 -25.88
C TRP A 221 10.84 19.03 -25.77
N LEU A 222 10.76 19.77 -26.88
CA LEU A 222 10.05 21.08 -26.94
C LEU A 222 8.56 20.89 -26.63
N THR A 223 7.92 19.89 -27.23
CA THR A 223 6.50 19.58 -26.95
C THR A 223 6.28 19.22 -25.48
N ARG A 224 7.15 18.40 -24.89
CA ARG A 224 7.07 18.07 -23.45
C ARG A 224 7.24 19.31 -22.58
N TRP A 225 8.14 20.21 -22.96
CA TRP A 225 8.35 21.46 -22.24
C TRP A 225 7.13 22.39 -22.33
N GLN A 226 6.52 22.50 -23.50
CA GLN A 226 5.28 23.26 -23.71
C GLN A 226 4.14 22.67 -22.90
N ASN A 227 3.92 21.37 -23.00
CA ASN A 227 2.87 20.65 -22.24
C ASN A 227 3.02 20.84 -20.72
N THR A 228 4.26 20.83 -20.20
CA THR A 228 4.52 20.99 -18.76
C THR A 228 4.11 22.37 -18.24
N ARG A 229 4.05 23.39 -19.12
CA ARG A 229 3.67 24.77 -18.78
C ARG A 229 2.22 25.10 -19.12
N ALA A 230 1.60 24.31 -19.99
CA ALA A 230 0.21 24.50 -20.38
C ALA A 230 -0.72 23.98 -19.26
N ASN A 231 -1.88 24.62 -19.09
CA ASN A 231 -2.97 24.03 -18.35
C ASN A 231 -3.55 22.87 -19.18
N SER A 232 -3.64 21.70 -18.57
CA SER A 232 -4.12 20.50 -19.22
C SER A 232 -5.64 20.39 -19.06
N GLU A 233 -6.38 20.33 -20.16
CA GLU A 233 -7.84 20.11 -20.12
C GLU A 233 -8.20 18.69 -19.64
N ASP A 234 -7.22 17.77 -19.63
CA ASP A 234 -7.36 16.41 -19.11
C ASP A 234 -6.99 16.29 -17.62
N PHE A 235 -6.80 17.41 -16.93
CA PHE A 235 -6.33 17.57 -15.55
C PHE A 235 -5.14 16.67 -15.13
N SER A 236 -4.23 16.40 -16.07
CA SER A 236 -3.02 15.58 -15.82
C SER A 236 -2.15 16.14 -14.69
N HIS A 237 -2.09 17.44 -14.51
CA HIS A 237 -1.28 18.08 -13.46
C HIS A 237 -1.88 17.90 -12.07
N GLU A 238 -3.20 17.96 -11.94
CA GLU A 238 -3.92 17.70 -10.69
C GLU A 238 -3.79 16.23 -10.26
N VAL A 239 -3.85 15.32 -11.24
CA VAL A 239 -3.57 13.90 -10.98
C VAL A 239 -2.13 13.70 -10.52
N LEU A 240 -1.15 14.38 -11.15
CA LEU A 240 0.25 14.32 -10.73
C LEU A 240 0.44 14.82 -9.29
N GLU A 241 -0.20 15.93 -8.91
CA GLU A 241 -0.17 16.46 -7.54
C GLU A 241 -0.66 15.40 -6.54
N ALA A 242 -1.83 14.81 -6.80
CA ALA A 242 -2.39 13.77 -5.95
C ALA A 242 -1.48 12.53 -5.87
N MET A 243 -0.82 12.13 -6.98
CA MET A 243 0.10 11.00 -7.01
C MET A 243 1.41 11.29 -6.31
N ASN A 244 1.94 12.51 -6.39
CA ASN A 244 3.16 12.92 -5.67
C ASN A 244 2.99 12.91 -4.15
N GLY A 245 1.78 13.15 -3.64
CA GLY A 245 1.46 13.00 -2.22
C GLY A 245 1.39 11.54 -1.74
N CYS A 246 1.53 10.53 -2.60
CA CYS A 246 1.51 9.12 -2.21
C CYS A 246 2.89 8.65 -1.73
N LEU A 247 2.94 8.09 -0.51
CA LEU A 247 4.16 7.54 0.09
C LEU A 247 4.63 6.21 -0.55
N ALA A 248 3.89 5.63 -1.47
CA ALA A 248 4.16 4.32 -2.09
C ALA A 248 4.37 3.16 -1.08
N CYS A 249 3.72 3.22 0.08
CA CYS A 249 3.88 2.27 1.19
C CYS A 249 3.10 0.95 1.04
N LYS A 250 2.27 0.80 0.02
CA LYS A 250 1.43 -0.39 -0.27
C LYS A 250 0.42 -0.82 0.82
N SER A 251 0.22 -0.05 1.88
CA SER A 251 -0.79 -0.39 2.90
C SER A 251 -2.20 -0.52 2.32
N CYS A 252 -2.51 0.21 1.25
CA CYS A 252 -3.80 0.13 0.58
C CYS A 252 -3.99 -1.20 -0.19
N SER A 253 -2.94 -1.84 -0.70
CA SER A 253 -3.05 -3.12 -1.40
C SER A 253 -3.33 -4.29 -0.45
N SER A 254 -2.87 -4.21 0.81
CA SER A 254 -3.05 -5.27 1.81
C SER A 254 -4.28 -5.08 2.69
N GLN A 255 -4.64 -3.84 3.05
CA GLN A 255 -5.75 -3.55 3.95
C GLN A 255 -7.09 -3.29 3.24
N CYS A 256 -7.08 -3.00 1.95
CA CYS A 256 -8.31 -2.84 1.17
C CYS A 256 -8.86 -4.21 0.75
N PRO A 257 -10.16 -4.52 0.98
CA PRO A 257 -10.75 -5.81 0.61
C PRO A 257 -10.73 -6.06 -0.91
N VAL A 258 -10.73 -5.02 -1.73
CA VAL A 258 -10.60 -5.10 -3.20
C VAL A 258 -9.20 -4.75 -3.69
N LYS A 259 -8.21 -4.71 -2.79
CA LYS A 259 -6.77 -4.58 -3.08
C LYS A 259 -6.40 -3.43 -4.01
N VAL A 260 -6.99 -2.24 -3.82
CA VAL A 260 -6.62 -1.03 -4.55
C VAL A 260 -5.16 -0.70 -4.29
N ASP A 261 -4.29 -0.96 -5.26
CA ASP A 261 -2.85 -0.76 -5.19
C ASP A 261 -2.45 0.59 -5.80
N VAL A 262 -2.49 1.65 -4.98
CA VAL A 262 -2.10 3.00 -5.45
C VAL A 262 -0.65 3.05 -5.92
N PRO A 263 0.35 2.48 -5.24
CA PRO A 263 1.73 2.44 -5.72
C PRO A 263 1.88 1.86 -7.12
N GLU A 264 1.12 0.81 -7.45
CA GLU A 264 1.16 0.19 -8.77
C GLU A 264 0.63 1.15 -9.85
N PHE A 265 -0.62 1.60 -9.74
CA PHE A 265 -1.16 2.48 -10.77
C PHE A 265 -0.50 3.87 -10.77
N ARG A 266 0.13 4.29 -9.66
CA ARG A 266 0.98 5.49 -9.62
C ARG A 266 2.24 5.32 -10.47
N ALA A 267 2.90 4.17 -10.41
CA ALA A 267 4.08 3.88 -11.24
C ALA A 267 3.70 3.88 -12.72
N GLN A 268 2.57 3.25 -13.08
CA GLN A 268 2.02 3.29 -14.43
C GLN A 268 1.67 4.72 -14.87
N PHE A 269 0.99 5.49 -14.03
CA PHE A 269 0.68 6.89 -14.30
C PHE A 269 1.95 7.71 -14.59
N LEU A 270 2.97 7.62 -13.74
CA LEU A 270 4.22 8.36 -13.94
C LEU A 270 4.96 7.94 -15.22
N ASN A 271 4.91 6.64 -15.56
CA ASN A 271 5.47 6.15 -16.82
C ASN A 271 4.78 6.77 -18.04
N VAL A 272 3.45 6.82 -18.03
CA VAL A 272 2.62 7.40 -19.08
C VAL A 272 2.73 8.93 -19.11
N TYR A 273 2.63 9.59 -17.96
CA TYR A 273 2.67 11.05 -17.84
C TYR A 273 3.96 11.62 -18.44
N TYR A 274 5.12 11.06 -18.09
CA TYR A 274 6.40 11.58 -18.55
C TYR A 274 6.76 11.22 -20.01
N GLN A 275 5.90 10.52 -20.72
CA GLN A 275 5.98 10.49 -22.19
C GLN A 275 5.46 11.80 -22.82
N ARG A 276 4.54 12.51 -22.14
CA ARG A 276 3.90 13.74 -22.62
C ARG A 276 4.48 15.00 -21.98
N TYR A 277 5.11 14.91 -20.82
CA TYR A 277 5.61 16.02 -20.00
C TYR A 277 7.08 15.86 -19.63
N LEU A 278 7.75 16.94 -19.20
CA LEU A 278 9.13 16.87 -18.73
C LEU A 278 9.21 16.15 -17.37
N ARG A 279 10.16 15.25 -17.27
CA ARG A 279 10.46 14.55 -16.04
C ARG A 279 11.43 15.38 -15.17
N PRO A 280 11.14 15.64 -13.90
CA PRO A 280 12.00 16.45 -13.04
C PRO A 280 13.31 15.72 -12.72
N LEU A 281 14.39 16.49 -12.51
CA LEU A 281 15.73 15.96 -12.20
C LEU A 281 15.74 15.05 -10.97
N LYS A 282 14.93 15.35 -9.95
CA LYS A 282 14.80 14.52 -8.74
C LYS A 282 14.43 13.07 -9.05
N HIS A 283 13.58 12.82 -10.04
CA HIS A 283 13.21 11.44 -10.42
C HIS A 283 14.38 10.68 -11.03
N HIS A 284 15.25 11.36 -11.78
CA HIS A 284 16.47 10.76 -12.31
C HIS A 284 17.49 10.46 -11.20
N LEU A 285 17.64 11.32 -10.21
CA LEU A 285 18.52 11.10 -9.06
C LEU A 285 18.04 9.91 -8.24
N VAL A 286 16.74 9.89 -7.86
CA VAL A 286 16.14 8.79 -7.09
C VAL A 286 16.20 7.47 -7.85
N ALA A 287 15.87 7.46 -9.14
CA ALA A 287 15.91 6.26 -9.98
C ALA A 287 17.30 5.62 -10.06
N ASN A 288 18.37 6.44 -10.00
CA ASN A 288 19.74 5.96 -10.10
C ASN A 288 20.45 5.78 -8.73
N VAL A 289 19.74 5.91 -7.61
CA VAL A 289 20.35 5.71 -6.27
C VAL A 289 21.05 4.38 -6.17
N GLU A 290 20.43 3.29 -6.63
CA GLU A 290 21.00 1.93 -6.57
C GLU A 290 22.28 1.76 -7.41
N SER A 291 22.50 2.59 -8.43
CA SER A 291 23.70 2.58 -9.25
C SER A 291 24.74 3.60 -8.78
N LEU A 292 24.30 4.75 -8.25
CA LEU A 292 25.20 5.82 -7.81
C LEU A 292 25.80 5.53 -6.44
N THR A 293 25.03 4.96 -5.53
CA THR A 293 25.46 4.72 -4.15
C THR A 293 26.68 3.79 -4.06
N PRO A 294 26.77 2.67 -4.82
CA PRO A 294 27.99 1.84 -4.84
C PRO A 294 29.24 2.61 -5.29
N LEU A 295 29.09 3.55 -6.23
CA LEU A 295 30.21 4.40 -6.69
C LEU A 295 30.64 5.39 -5.61
N MET A 296 29.67 6.05 -4.97
CA MET A 296 29.91 6.98 -3.87
C MET A 296 30.55 6.28 -2.66
N ALA A 297 30.19 5.03 -2.42
CA ALA A 297 30.71 4.21 -1.31
C ALA A 297 32.17 3.77 -1.50
N LYS A 298 32.78 3.97 -2.68
CA LYS A 298 34.23 3.76 -2.87
C LYS A 298 35.05 4.82 -2.12
N LEU A 299 34.51 6.02 -1.93
CA LEU A 299 35.14 7.13 -1.20
C LEU A 299 34.13 7.75 -0.23
N PRO A 300 33.65 7.01 0.79
CA PRO A 300 32.49 7.41 1.57
C PRO A 300 32.75 8.69 2.41
N LYS A 301 33.96 8.88 2.92
CA LYS A 301 34.32 10.12 3.66
C LYS A 301 34.25 11.37 2.78
N VAL A 302 34.75 11.28 1.54
CA VAL A 302 34.71 12.38 0.56
C VAL A 302 33.27 12.66 0.15
N SER A 303 32.51 11.60 -0.20
CA SER A 303 31.11 11.72 -0.56
C SER A 303 30.27 12.35 0.56
N ASN A 304 30.47 11.92 1.80
CA ASN A 304 29.79 12.49 2.98
C ASN A 304 30.18 13.97 3.19
N ALA A 305 31.44 14.34 3.04
CA ALA A 305 31.91 15.72 3.19
C ALA A 305 31.27 16.63 2.12
N LEU A 306 31.20 16.17 0.86
CA LEU A 306 30.54 16.89 -0.21
C LEU A 306 29.05 17.06 0.04
N MET A 307 28.36 15.99 0.41
CA MET A 307 26.92 16.00 0.67
C MET A 307 26.53 16.80 1.92
N ASN A 308 27.43 16.92 2.89
CA ASN A 308 27.21 17.70 4.12
C ASN A 308 27.59 19.16 3.99
N ASN A 309 28.23 19.58 2.91
CA ASN A 309 28.55 20.98 2.67
C ASN A 309 27.27 21.81 2.49
N GLY A 310 27.21 22.99 3.15
CA GLY A 310 26.01 23.84 3.12
C GLY A 310 25.60 24.32 1.73
N LEU A 311 26.58 24.60 0.85
CA LEU A 311 26.30 24.98 -0.55
C LEU A 311 25.73 23.81 -1.33
N ALA A 312 26.28 22.61 -1.17
CA ALA A 312 25.78 21.41 -1.83
C ALA A 312 24.37 21.05 -1.36
N LYS A 313 24.07 21.16 -0.05
CA LYS A 313 22.71 20.97 0.50
C LYS A 313 21.73 21.98 -0.10
N SER A 314 22.08 23.27 -0.15
CA SER A 314 21.21 24.30 -0.73
C SER A 314 20.99 24.09 -2.23
N LEU A 315 22.02 23.65 -2.97
CA LEU A 315 21.90 23.34 -4.38
C LEU A 315 21.01 22.12 -4.62
N LEU A 316 21.20 21.05 -3.84
CA LEU A 316 20.40 19.82 -3.91
C LEU A 316 18.92 20.11 -3.61
N GLU A 317 18.65 20.93 -2.60
CA GLU A 317 17.29 21.34 -2.25
C GLU A 317 16.66 22.19 -3.37
N LYS A 318 17.34 23.25 -3.83
CA LYS A 318 16.79 24.20 -4.82
C LYS A 318 16.65 23.60 -6.23
N VAL A 319 17.61 22.76 -6.65
CA VAL A 319 17.65 22.20 -8.01
C VAL A 319 16.95 20.86 -8.10
N ALA A 320 17.17 19.99 -7.11
CA ALA A 320 16.62 18.64 -7.09
C ALA A 320 15.42 18.48 -6.15
N GLY A 321 15.11 19.46 -5.29
CA GLY A 321 14.05 19.39 -4.30
C GLY A 321 14.26 18.26 -3.29
N TYR A 322 15.52 17.93 -2.97
CA TYR A 322 15.89 16.84 -2.07
C TYR A 322 16.58 17.37 -0.82
N VAL A 323 16.11 16.95 0.36
CA VAL A 323 16.56 17.44 1.67
C VAL A 323 17.03 16.30 2.57
N ASP A 324 17.90 16.62 3.49
CA ASP A 324 18.32 15.75 4.60
C ASP A 324 18.84 14.37 4.12
N ALA A 325 19.68 14.34 3.05
CA ALA A 325 20.29 13.13 2.53
C ALA A 325 21.08 12.39 3.63
N PRO A 326 20.84 11.08 3.86
CA PRO A 326 21.56 10.33 4.87
C PRO A 326 23.03 10.16 4.49
N PRO A 327 23.97 10.18 5.45
CA PRO A 327 25.38 9.91 5.19
C PRO A 327 25.62 8.41 4.91
N LEU A 328 26.59 8.12 4.05
CA LEU A 328 27.08 6.75 3.82
C LEU A 328 27.77 6.21 5.09
N SER A 329 27.66 4.92 5.29
CA SER A 329 28.32 4.22 6.39
C SER A 329 29.85 4.33 6.31
N VAL A 330 30.47 4.64 7.44
CA VAL A 330 31.93 4.63 7.61
C VAL A 330 32.24 3.93 8.94
N PRO A 331 32.96 2.79 8.95
CA PRO A 331 33.44 2.01 7.79
C PRO A 331 32.32 1.47 6.89
N THR A 332 32.65 1.15 5.65
CA THR A 332 31.74 0.54 4.65
C THR A 332 31.36 -0.89 5.03
N LEU A 333 30.29 -1.42 4.42
CA LEU A 333 29.92 -2.83 4.62
C LEU A 333 31.05 -3.79 4.20
N SER A 334 31.77 -3.50 3.09
CA SER A 334 32.89 -4.33 2.63
C SER A 334 34.02 -4.41 3.68
N GLU A 335 34.34 -3.29 4.33
CA GLU A 335 35.35 -3.26 5.40
C GLU A 335 34.87 -3.99 6.65
N ARG A 336 33.59 -3.83 7.03
CA ARG A 336 33.01 -4.45 8.24
C ARG A 336 32.77 -5.95 8.07
N SER A 337 32.40 -6.40 6.87
CA SER A 337 31.99 -7.79 6.62
C SER A 337 33.15 -8.76 6.55
N ALA A 338 34.35 -8.30 6.21
CA ALA A 338 35.54 -9.13 5.96
C ALA A 338 35.87 -10.12 7.09
N GLU A 339 35.65 -9.71 8.36
CA GLU A 339 35.91 -10.56 9.53
C GLU A 339 34.70 -11.39 9.97
N VAL A 340 33.50 -11.01 9.53
CA VAL A 340 32.24 -11.57 10.02
C VAL A 340 31.60 -12.54 9.04
N MET A 341 31.70 -12.28 7.73
CA MET A 341 31.00 -13.01 6.69
C MET A 341 31.97 -13.61 5.67
N GLN A 342 31.58 -14.73 5.07
CA GLN A 342 32.30 -15.25 3.92
C GLN A 342 31.92 -14.49 2.65
N THR A 343 32.88 -14.30 1.77
CA THR A 343 32.63 -13.79 0.42
C THR A 343 31.92 -14.87 -0.40
N PHE A 344 30.96 -14.47 -1.20
CA PHE A 344 30.22 -15.38 -2.07
C PHE A 344 31.13 -15.99 -3.12
N ASP A 345 31.13 -17.30 -3.19
CA ASP A 345 31.81 -18.12 -4.20
C ASP A 345 30.84 -19.26 -4.61
N LEU A 346 30.24 -19.10 -5.77
CA LEU A 346 29.24 -20.05 -6.27
C LEU A 346 29.82 -21.46 -6.44
N ALA A 347 31.01 -21.58 -7.08
CA ALA A 347 31.63 -22.88 -7.35
C ALA A 347 31.94 -23.64 -6.06
N LYS A 348 32.35 -22.92 -5.01
CA LYS A 348 32.58 -23.52 -3.69
C LYS A 348 31.28 -24.00 -3.05
N LEU A 349 30.20 -23.21 -3.14
CA LEU A 349 28.93 -23.57 -2.54
C LEU A 349 28.22 -24.72 -3.29
N GLU A 350 28.43 -24.84 -4.59
CA GLU A 350 27.92 -25.95 -5.41
C GLU A 350 28.56 -27.31 -5.04
N GLN A 351 29.80 -27.29 -4.55
CA GLN A 351 30.52 -28.50 -4.13
C GLN A 351 30.07 -29.04 -2.76
N LEU A 352 29.34 -28.25 -1.98
CA LEU A 352 28.84 -28.66 -0.67
C LEU A 352 27.67 -29.66 -0.82
N ASP A 353 27.63 -30.67 0.05
CA ASP A 353 26.49 -31.55 0.18
C ASP A 353 25.30 -30.85 0.91
N ALA A 354 24.16 -31.52 0.99
CA ALA A 354 22.95 -30.94 1.57
C ALA A 354 23.09 -30.61 3.08
N GLU A 355 23.79 -31.45 3.83
CA GLU A 355 24.02 -31.27 5.27
C GLU A 355 24.95 -30.08 5.53
N GLN A 356 26.03 -29.98 4.72
CA GLN A 356 26.92 -28.82 4.76
C GLN A 356 26.20 -27.51 4.41
N ARG A 357 25.35 -27.51 3.37
CA ARG A 357 24.57 -26.32 2.94
C ARG A 357 23.62 -25.82 4.02
N ASP A 358 23.05 -26.72 4.83
CA ASP A 358 22.17 -26.31 5.94
C ASP A 358 22.87 -25.39 6.96
N ASN A 359 24.21 -25.43 7.02
CA ASN A 359 24.98 -24.56 7.89
C ASN A 359 25.20 -23.14 7.33
N TYR A 360 24.76 -22.85 6.11
CA TYR A 360 24.96 -21.55 5.47
C TYR A 360 23.70 -20.73 5.41
N VAL A 361 23.88 -19.40 5.37
CA VAL A 361 22.82 -18.40 5.16
C VAL A 361 23.34 -17.33 4.21
N LEU A 362 22.61 -17.08 3.14
CA LEU A 362 22.97 -16.08 2.14
C LEU A 362 22.30 -14.76 2.45
N ILE A 363 23.09 -13.71 2.67
CA ILE A 363 22.58 -12.35 2.96
C ILE A 363 22.42 -11.62 1.63
N VAL A 364 21.16 -11.29 1.30
CA VAL A 364 20.82 -10.50 0.12
C VAL A 364 20.96 -9.02 0.47
N GLN A 365 21.83 -8.32 -0.26
CA GLN A 365 22.10 -6.91 -0.04
C GLN A 365 20.96 -6.02 -0.59
N ASP A 366 20.69 -4.91 0.08
CA ASP A 366 19.85 -3.82 -0.37
C ASP A 366 20.63 -2.48 -0.33
N PRO A 367 20.21 -1.45 -1.10
CA PRO A 367 20.96 -0.21 -1.19
C PRO A 367 20.96 0.60 0.10
N PHE A 368 19.94 0.46 0.93
CA PHE A 368 19.78 1.31 2.13
C PHE A 368 20.57 0.77 3.31
N THR A 369 20.37 -0.50 3.67
CA THR A 369 21.10 -1.07 4.80
C THR A 369 22.56 -1.31 4.46
N SER A 370 22.88 -1.73 3.24
CA SER A 370 24.27 -2.00 2.86
C SER A 370 25.16 -0.76 2.83
N TYR A 371 24.61 0.39 2.42
CA TYR A 371 25.43 1.60 2.24
C TYR A 371 25.21 2.70 3.28
N TYR A 372 24.02 2.78 3.89
CA TYR A 372 23.69 3.83 4.86
C TYR A 372 23.50 3.31 6.28
N ASP A 373 23.46 1.97 6.47
CA ASP A 373 23.30 1.32 7.78
C ASP A 373 24.04 -0.01 7.87
N ALA A 374 25.28 -0.02 7.37
CA ALA A 374 26.12 -1.22 7.23
C ALA A 374 26.31 -2.00 8.53
N GLU A 375 26.22 -1.34 9.67
CA GLU A 375 26.30 -1.97 10.99
C GLU A 375 25.19 -3.01 11.19
N VAL A 376 23.96 -2.72 10.79
CA VAL A 376 22.83 -3.66 10.92
C VAL A 376 23.08 -4.94 10.11
N VAL A 377 23.63 -4.83 8.88
CA VAL A 377 23.97 -6.00 8.05
C VAL A 377 25.12 -6.78 8.67
N THR A 378 26.13 -6.09 9.22
CA THR A 378 27.25 -6.71 9.92
C THR A 378 26.76 -7.46 11.16
N ASP A 379 25.89 -6.85 11.96
CA ASP A 379 25.33 -7.47 13.15
C ASP A 379 24.40 -8.65 12.80
N PHE A 380 23.74 -8.62 11.63
CA PHE A 380 23.04 -9.80 11.13
C PHE A 380 23.99 -10.96 10.87
N GLY A 381 25.15 -10.71 10.25
CA GLY A 381 26.19 -11.73 10.11
C GLY A 381 26.70 -12.28 11.45
N ARG A 382 26.89 -11.40 12.45
CA ARG A 382 27.25 -11.83 13.81
C ARG A 382 26.15 -12.67 14.47
N LEU A 383 24.89 -12.29 14.27
CA LEU A 383 23.73 -13.05 14.77
C LEU A 383 23.69 -14.45 14.17
N ILE A 384 23.88 -14.58 12.84
CA ILE A 384 23.95 -15.87 12.16
C ILE A 384 25.03 -16.76 12.77
N ARG A 385 26.24 -16.19 13.03
CA ARG A 385 27.33 -16.92 13.70
C ARG A 385 26.98 -17.31 15.14
N ALA A 386 26.36 -16.42 15.89
CA ALA A 386 25.94 -16.70 17.27
C ALA A 386 24.93 -17.86 17.34
N LEU A 387 24.14 -18.03 16.28
CA LEU A 387 23.20 -19.14 16.09
C LEU A 387 23.85 -20.40 15.50
N GLY A 388 25.20 -20.44 15.36
CA GLY A 388 25.96 -21.60 14.91
C GLY A 388 25.98 -21.80 13.39
N LYS A 389 25.56 -20.81 12.59
CA LYS A 389 25.55 -20.89 11.11
C LYS A 389 26.59 -19.96 10.48
N THR A 390 26.85 -20.15 9.21
CA THR A 390 27.87 -19.43 8.43
C THR A 390 27.20 -18.38 7.53
N PRO A 391 27.40 -17.07 7.77
CA PRO A 391 26.87 -16.03 6.89
C PRO A 391 27.75 -15.87 5.64
N VAL A 392 27.12 -15.79 4.48
CA VAL A 392 27.72 -15.47 3.19
C VAL A 392 27.08 -14.22 2.64
N LEU A 393 27.87 -13.20 2.35
CA LEU A 393 27.37 -11.96 1.76
C LEU A 393 27.30 -12.10 0.23
N LEU A 394 26.07 -12.08 -0.33
CA LEU A 394 25.90 -12.07 -1.78
C LEU A 394 26.43 -10.75 -2.39
N PRO A 395 26.87 -10.75 -3.65
CA PRO A 395 27.20 -9.51 -4.34
C PRO A 395 25.97 -8.61 -4.43
N PHE A 396 26.18 -7.30 -4.32
CA PHE A 396 25.09 -6.34 -4.47
C PHE A 396 24.49 -6.41 -5.89
N LYS A 397 23.18 -6.59 -5.95
CA LYS A 397 22.39 -6.50 -7.18
C LYS A 397 21.29 -5.46 -6.98
N PRO A 398 21.12 -4.52 -7.93
CA PRO A 398 20.05 -3.53 -7.84
C PRO A 398 18.68 -4.22 -7.76
N ASN A 399 17.86 -3.82 -6.81
CA ASN A 399 16.49 -4.35 -6.65
C ASN A 399 15.51 -3.72 -7.65
N GLY A 400 15.78 -2.50 -8.10
CA GLY A 400 14.94 -1.75 -9.01
C GLY A 400 13.74 -1.03 -8.37
N LYS A 401 13.54 -1.13 -7.06
CA LYS A 401 12.42 -0.48 -6.36
C LYS A 401 12.36 1.03 -6.63
N THR A 402 13.53 1.69 -6.68
CA THR A 402 13.62 3.13 -6.94
C THR A 402 13.21 3.48 -8.37
N LEU A 403 13.47 2.61 -9.34
CA LEU A 403 13.00 2.73 -10.73
C LEU A 403 11.47 2.59 -10.81
N HIS A 404 10.91 1.59 -10.13
CA HIS A 404 9.47 1.34 -10.09
C HIS A 404 8.71 2.54 -9.50
N VAL A 405 9.06 3.00 -8.30
CA VAL A 405 8.35 4.09 -7.62
C VAL A 405 8.46 5.44 -8.34
N THR A 406 9.45 5.62 -9.21
CA THR A 406 9.61 6.82 -10.04
C THR A 406 9.05 6.66 -11.46
N GLY A 407 8.44 5.51 -11.79
CA GLY A 407 7.80 5.25 -13.09
C GLY A 407 8.78 5.09 -14.26
N PHE A 408 9.97 4.51 -14.02
CA PHE A 408 10.88 4.06 -15.07
C PHE A 408 10.70 2.56 -15.32
N LEU A 409 9.49 2.16 -15.74
CA LEU A 409 9.07 0.76 -15.74
C LEU A 409 9.89 -0.13 -16.69
N ASP A 410 10.30 0.37 -17.86
CA ASP A 410 11.17 -0.39 -18.78
C ASP A 410 12.55 -0.66 -18.18
N LYS A 411 13.10 0.32 -17.44
CA LYS A 411 14.37 0.14 -16.75
C LYS A 411 14.20 -0.80 -15.56
N PHE A 412 13.09 -0.67 -14.83
CA PHE A 412 12.74 -1.59 -13.75
C PHE A 412 12.68 -3.02 -14.25
N ALA A 413 11.94 -3.29 -15.33
CA ALA A 413 11.79 -4.64 -15.89
C ALA A 413 13.15 -5.27 -16.23
N ARG A 414 14.04 -4.52 -16.90
CA ARG A 414 15.41 -5.01 -17.22
C ARG A 414 16.22 -5.30 -15.97
N THR A 415 16.30 -4.34 -15.03
CA THR A 415 17.03 -4.51 -13.77
C THR A 415 16.51 -5.69 -12.97
N ALA A 416 15.19 -5.80 -12.86
CA ALA A 416 14.53 -6.87 -12.12
C ALA A 416 14.75 -8.25 -12.78
N THR A 417 14.74 -8.34 -14.12
CA THR A 417 15.05 -9.58 -14.85
C THR A 417 16.49 -10.03 -14.59
N ASP A 418 17.46 -9.12 -14.67
CA ASP A 418 18.86 -9.45 -14.42
C ASP A 418 19.08 -9.93 -12.96
N THR A 419 18.44 -9.26 -12.02
CA THR A 419 18.51 -9.63 -10.60
C THR A 419 17.78 -10.94 -10.32
N ALA A 420 16.62 -11.17 -10.93
CA ALA A 420 15.88 -12.42 -10.82
C ALA A 420 16.68 -13.60 -11.38
N ALA A 421 17.33 -13.42 -12.53
CA ALA A 421 18.20 -14.47 -13.11
C ALA A 421 19.33 -14.88 -12.14
N PHE A 422 20.01 -13.91 -11.52
CA PHE A 422 21.02 -14.17 -10.51
C PHE A 422 20.44 -14.89 -9.27
N LEU A 423 19.32 -14.40 -8.73
CA LEU A 423 18.70 -15.00 -7.54
C LEU A 423 18.16 -16.41 -7.81
N ASN A 424 17.66 -16.70 -9.01
CA ASN A 424 17.27 -18.06 -9.40
C ASN A 424 18.47 -19.00 -9.49
N GLN A 425 19.61 -18.53 -10.02
CA GLN A 425 20.85 -19.32 -10.02
C GLN A 425 21.26 -19.67 -8.59
N VAL A 426 21.25 -18.70 -7.70
CA VAL A 426 21.61 -18.89 -6.28
C VAL A 426 20.58 -19.77 -5.56
N ALA A 427 19.30 -19.68 -5.89
CA ALA A 427 18.23 -20.50 -5.31
C ALA A 427 18.45 -22.00 -5.56
N GLY A 428 19.11 -22.38 -6.67
CA GLY A 428 19.49 -23.76 -6.96
C GLY A 428 20.40 -24.40 -5.91
N LEU A 429 21.06 -23.60 -5.07
CA LEU A 429 21.87 -24.10 -3.95
C LEU A 429 21.01 -24.63 -2.79
N ASN A 430 19.71 -24.32 -2.71
CA ASN A 430 18.82 -24.62 -1.58
C ASN A 430 19.35 -24.11 -0.22
N ILE A 431 20.07 -22.99 -0.22
CA ILE A 431 20.53 -22.29 0.98
C ILE A 431 19.57 -21.10 1.23
N PRO A 432 19.12 -20.85 2.47
CA PRO A 432 18.23 -19.73 2.77
C PRO A 432 18.82 -18.38 2.33
N MET A 433 18.07 -17.61 1.54
CA MET A 433 18.39 -16.23 1.16
C MET A 433 17.59 -15.28 2.03
N VAL A 434 18.28 -14.36 2.74
CA VAL A 434 17.65 -13.47 3.73
C VAL A 434 18.03 -12.02 3.45
N GLY A 435 17.05 -11.15 3.37
CA GLY A 435 17.24 -9.69 3.24
C GLY A 435 16.86 -8.95 4.53
N VAL A 436 17.58 -7.86 4.82
CA VAL A 436 17.43 -7.12 6.08
C VAL A 436 16.27 -6.12 6.02
N ASP A 437 16.17 -5.33 4.95
CA ASP A 437 15.11 -4.32 4.83
C ASP A 437 13.85 -4.92 4.19
N THR A 438 12.82 -5.14 5.01
CA THR A 438 11.58 -5.81 4.59
C THR A 438 10.91 -5.19 3.35
N PRO A 439 10.80 -3.85 3.19
CA PRO A 439 10.24 -3.26 1.97
C PRO A 439 10.95 -3.67 0.68
N LEU A 440 12.26 -3.89 0.73
CA LEU A 440 13.05 -4.34 -0.42
C LEU A 440 12.86 -5.85 -0.66
N VAL A 441 12.78 -6.66 0.39
CA VAL A 441 12.42 -8.10 0.28
C VAL A 441 11.04 -8.27 -0.34
N LEU A 442 10.07 -7.46 0.08
CA LEU A 442 8.71 -7.51 -0.47
C LEU A 442 8.64 -7.09 -1.94
N CYS A 443 9.58 -6.30 -2.45
CA CYS A 443 9.68 -6.00 -3.88
C CYS A 443 9.86 -7.26 -4.73
N TYR A 444 10.69 -8.19 -4.30
CA TYR A 444 10.87 -9.49 -4.96
C TYR A 444 9.60 -10.36 -4.97
N ARG A 445 8.71 -10.15 -3.98
CA ARG A 445 7.47 -10.92 -3.84
C ARG A 445 6.29 -10.30 -4.56
N ASP A 446 6.31 -9.00 -4.80
CA ASP A 446 5.16 -8.23 -5.30
C ASP A 446 5.46 -7.56 -6.65
N GLU A 447 6.30 -6.53 -6.71
CA GLU A 447 6.57 -5.84 -7.97
C GLU A 447 7.19 -6.75 -9.04
N TYR A 448 7.99 -7.75 -8.64
CA TYR A 448 8.57 -8.72 -9.57
C TYR A 448 7.53 -9.65 -10.20
N LYS A 449 6.27 -9.70 -9.71
CA LYS A 449 5.18 -10.42 -10.40
C LYS A 449 4.95 -9.92 -11.82
N ALA A 450 5.25 -8.64 -12.08
CA ALA A 450 5.15 -8.07 -13.41
C ALA A 450 6.09 -8.71 -14.45
N LEU A 451 7.12 -9.44 -14.01
CA LEU A 451 8.05 -10.17 -14.89
C LEU A 451 7.45 -11.49 -15.42
N GLY A 452 6.32 -11.94 -14.89
CA GLY A 452 5.71 -13.23 -15.27
C GLY A 452 6.71 -14.39 -15.08
N ALA A 453 6.88 -15.21 -16.10
CA ALA A 453 7.79 -16.37 -16.05
C ALA A 453 9.27 -16.02 -15.82
N ALA A 454 9.70 -14.81 -16.21
CA ALA A 454 11.08 -14.37 -16.02
C ALA A 454 11.44 -14.12 -14.53
N ARG A 455 10.44 -14.03 -13.65
CA ARG A 455 10.67 -13.96 -12.20
C ARG A 455 11.32 -15.22 -11.65
N GLY A 456 10.90 -16.40 -12.11
CA GLY A 456 11.29 -17.68 -11.53
C GLY A 456 10.75 -17.90 -10.11
N ASP A 457 11.32 -18.91 -9.42
CA ASP A 457 10.79 -19.43 -8.16
C ASP A 457 11.65 -19.09 -6.93
N PHE A 458 12.67 -18.26 -7.07
CA PHE A 458 13.51 -17.87 -5.94
C PHE A 458 12.68 -17.23 -4.81
N VAL A 459 13.12 -17.48 -3.58
CA VAL A 459 12.50 -16.91 -2.37
C VAL A 459 13.54 -16.18 -1.56
N VAL A 460 13.30 -14.90 -1.26
CA VAL A 460 14.06 -14.13 -0.27
C VAL A 460 13.17 -13.97 0.97
N GLN A 461 13.67 -14.42 2.11
CA GLN A 461 13.01 -14.29 3.42
C GLN A 461 13.38 -12.97 4.09
N THR A 462 12.52 -12.45 4.92
CA THR A 462 12.89 -11.41 5.89
C THR A 462 13.62 -12.04 7.07
N VAL A 463 14.34 -11.22 7.84
CA VAL A 463 15.11 -11.69 9.01
C VAL A 463 14.22 -12.49 9.97
N HIS A 464 13.06 -11.94 10.34
CA HIS A 464 12.17 -12.60 11.32
C HIS A 464 11.54 -13.88 10.79
N GLU A 465 11.20 -13.95 9.49
CA GLU A 465 10.70 -15.18 8.88
C GLU A 465 11.75 -16.28 8.94
N TRP A 466 13.00 -15.98 8.54
CA TRP A 466 14.08 -16.95 8.60
C TRP A 466 14.37 -17.38 10.05
N LEU A 467 14.50 -16.45 10.99
CA LEU A 467 14.73 -16.77 12.40
C LEU A 467 13.64 -17.67 12.99
N ALA A 468 12.38 -17.48 12.57
CA ALA A 468 11.27 -18.32 13.02
C ALA A 468 11.36 -19.77 12.52
N THR A 469 12.07 -20.04 11.43
CA THR A 469 12.26 -21.42 10.93
C THR A 469 13.29 -22.23 11.71
N LEU A 470 14.11 -21.56 12.53
CA LEU A 470 15.17 -22.23 13.28
C LEU A 470 14.59 -23.07 14.43
N PRO A 471 15.11 -24.32 14.60
CA PRO A 471 14.64 -25.19 15.67
C PRO A 471 14.97 -24.62 17.05
N GLU A 472 14.16 -24.98 18.05
CA GLU A 472 14.33 -24.54 19.44
C GLU A 472 15.73 -24.81 19.99
N SER A 473 16.35 -25.93 19.60
CA SER A 473 17.70 -26.31 20.00
C SER A 473 18.79 -25.32 19.55
N THR A 474 18.53 -24.49 18.55
CA THR A 474 19.44 -23.44 18.08
C THR A 474 19.54 -22.28 19.09
N TRP A 475 18.48 -22.06 19.85
CA TRP A 475 18.38 -20.97 20.81
C TRP A 475 18.98 -21.39 22.14
N LYS A 476 20.17 -20.88 22.44
CA LYS A 476 20.72 -21.02 23.79
C LYS A 476 19.86 -20.18 24.74
N SER A 477 19.59 -20.70 25.93
CA SER A 477 18.90 -19.91 26.96
C SER A 477 19.61 -18.57 27.07
N GLY A 478 18.88 -17.49 26.76
CA GLY A 478 19.44 -16.14 26.85
C GLY A 478 19.84 -15.83 28.30
N ASN A 479 20.92 -15.11 28.48
CA ASN A 479 21.38 -14.61 29.78
C ASN A 479 20.66 -13.29 30.15
N THR A 480 19.42 -13.12 29.71
CA THR A 480 18.67 -11.88 30.00
C THR A 480 18.26 -11.89 31.48
N SER A 481 18.68 -10.88 32.21
CA SER A 481 18.26 -10.72 33.62
C SER A 481 16.73 -10.64 33.73
N PRO A 482 16.09 -11.23 34.75
CA PRO A 482 14.67 -11.04 35.04
C PRO A 482 14.25 -9.56 35.15
N ASP A 483 15.20 -8.71 35.57
CA ASP A 483 15.02 -7.26 35.73
C ASP A 483 15.40 -6.45 34.49
N ALA A 484 15.70 -7.11 33.36
CA ALA A 484 15.99 -6.43 32.11
C ALA A 484 14.82 -5.52 31.69
N PRO A 485 15.10 -4.31 31.20
CA PRO A 485 14.05 -3.39 30.78
C PRO A 485 13.24 -3.98 29.62
N VAL A 486 11.95 -3.69 29.61
CA VAL A 486 11.07 -4.05 28.50
C VAL A 486 11.51 -3.31 27.25
N MET A 487 11.71 -4.03 26.17
CA MET A 487 12.06 -3.45 24.87
C MET A 487 10.80 -3.10 24.08
N ALA A 488 10.74 -1.89 23.52
CA ALA A 488 9.61 -1.38 22.75
C ALA A 488 9.83 -1.65 21.25
N LEU A 489 8.98 -2.49 20.66
CA LEU A 489 9.04 -2.84 19.23
C LEU A 489 8.13 -1.94 18.40
N PHE A 490 8.74 -1.17 17.51
CA PHE A 490 8.10 -0.37 16.48
C PHE A 490 8.25 -1.08 15.12
N ALA A 491 7.29 -1.93 14.78
CA ALA A 491 7.33 -2.65 13.51
C ALA A 491 7.07 -1.72 12.32
N HIS A 492 7.78 -1.95 11.20
CA HIS A 492 7.62 -1.17 9.98
C HIS A 492 6.20 -1.29 9.43
N CYS A 493 5.61 -0.16 8.99
CA CYS A 493 4.21 -0.14 8.54
C CYS A 493 3.95 -1.10 7.35
N THR A 494 4.85 -1.17 6.36
CA THR A 494 4.73 -2.09 5.23
C THR A 494 4.88 -3.55 5.67
N GLU A 495 5.79 -3.82 6.60
CA GLU A 495 6.03 -5.14 7.18
C GLU A 495 4.76 -5.68 7.83
N LYS A 496 4.21 -4.98 8.80
CA LYS A 496 3.01 -5.42 9.54
C LYS A 496 1.74 -5.47 8.69
N THR A 497 1.66 -4.73 7.58
CA THR A 497 0.50 -4.80 6.69
C THR A 497 0.59 -5.93 5.67
N ALA A 498 1.79 -6.21 5.14
CA ALA A 498 2.00 -7.28 4.17
C ALA A 498 2.23 -8.65 4.83
N LEU A 499 2.78 -8.66 6.04
CA LEU A 499 3.12 -9.84 6.85
C LEU A 499 2.42 -9.74 8.23
N PRO A 500 1.13 -10.07 8.34
CA PRO A 500 0.33 -9.79 9.55
C PRO A 500 0.85 -10.42 10.85
N LYS A 501 1.67 -11.48 10.77
CA LYS A 501 2.25 -12.17 11.93
C LYS A 501 3.59 -11.59 12.40
N THR A 502 4.11 -10.57 11.74
CA THR A 502 5.45 -10.00 12.02
C THR A 502 5.66 -9.63 13.49
N GLU A 503 4.71 -8.89 14.06
CA GLU A 503 4.81 -8.42 15.45
C GLU A 503 4.84 -9.61 16.42
N GLN A 504 3.99 -10.61 16.19
CA GLN A 504 3.97 -11.82 16.99
C GLN A 504 5.27 -12.64 16.85
N ILE A 505 5.76 -12.81 15.63
CA ILE A 505 7.01 -13.54 15.38
C ILE A 505 8.17 -12.88 16.13
N TRP A 506 8.33 -11.56 16.05
CA TRP A 506 9.36 -10.86 16.81
C TRP A 506 9.20 -11.05 18.32
N GLN A 507 7.97 -10.97 18.85
CA GLN A 507 7.70 -11.18 20.28
C GLN A 507 8.09 -12.59 20.71
N ASP A 508 7.74 -13.62 19.92
CA ASP A 508 8.09 -15.01 20.18
C ASP A 508 9.62 -15.23 20.15
N LEU A 509 10.32 -14.62 19.20
CA LEU A 509 11.79 -14.70 19.11
C LEU A 509 12.48 -14.07 20.33
N PHE A 510 12.00 -12.94 20.82
CA PHE A 510 12.51 -12.34 22.04
C PHE A 510 12.19 -13.16 23.30
N ALA A 511 11.01 -13.76 23.34
CA ALA A 511 10.63 -14.66 24.43
C ALA A 511 11.58 -15.87 24.55
N ARG A 512 12.05 -16.43 23.42
CA ARG A 512 13.03 -17.54 23.39
C ARG A 512 14.37 -17.19 24.08
N VAL A 513 14.74 -15.93 24.10
CA VAL A 513 15.96 -15.44 24.76
C VAL A 513 15.68 -14.77 26.11
N GLY A 514 14.44 -14.85 26.61
CA GLY A 514 14.04 -14.31 27.91
C GLY A 514 13.83 -12.79 27.95
N GLN A 515 13.84 -12.10 26.80
CA GLN A 515 13.65 -10.65 26.71
C GLN A 515 12.17 -10.29 26.59
N LYS A 516 11.68 -9.49 27.54
CA LYS A 516 10.32 -8.93 27.48
C LYS A 516 10.23 -7.84 26.40
N THR A 517 9.16 -7.88 25.60
CA THR A 517 8.90 -6.90 24.54
C THR A 517 7.48 -6.35 24.62
N ASP A 518 7.36 -5.05 24.37
CA ASP A 518 6.09 -4.35 24.18
C ASP A 518 5.92 -4.01 22.70
N ILE A 519 4.78 -4.39 22.11
CA ILE A 519 4.43 -4.09 20.72
C ILE A 519 3.75 -2.73 20.69
N VAL A 520 4.45 -1.73 20.15
CA VAL A 520 3.96 -0.36 20.11
C VAL A 520 3.07 -0.12 18.89
N LYS A 521 1.80 0.15 19.13
CA LYS A 521 0.83 0.45 18.06
C LYS A 521 1.04 1.88 17.55
N VAL A 522 1.62 1.99 16.37
CA VAL A 522 1.83 3.25 15.64
C VAL A 522 1.45 3.11 14.17
N GLY A 523 1.12 4.24 13.54
CA GLY A 523 0.89 4.32 12.11
C GLY A 523 2.19 4.39 11.29
N CYS A 524 2.21 5.20 10.24
CA CYS A 524 3.40 5.46 9.44
C CYS A 524 4.35 6.44 10.14
N CYS A 525 5.66 6.24 10.00
CA CYS A 525 6.67 7.18 10.50
C CYS A 525 6.84 8.45 9.63
N GLY A 526 6.24 8.49 8.44
CA GLY A 526 6.31 9.62 7.53
C GLY A 526 7.51 9.65 6.57
N MET A 527 8.56 8.84 6.78
CA MET A 527 9.76 8.85 5.91
C MET A 527 9.51 8.15 4.57
N ALA A 528 9.04 6.90 4.58
CA ALA A 528 8.70 6.08 3.41
C ALA A 528 9.71 6.22 2.24
N GLY A 529 10.92 5.78 2.45
CA GLY A 529 12.01 5.88 1.48
C GLY A 529 12.33 7.33 1.11
N ASN A 530 12.04 7.74 -0.11
CA ASN A 530 12.37 9.09 -0.58
C ASN A 530 11.35 10.17 -0.22
N TYR A 531 10.12 9.81 0.12
CA TYR A 531 9.04 10.77 0.37
C TYR A 531 9.41 11.83 1.41
N GLY A 532 9.95 11.43 2.55
CA GLY A 532 10.37 12.33 3.62
C GLY A 532 11.61 13.19 3.27
N HIS A 533 12.34 12.81 2.24
CA HIS A 533 13.49 13.54 1.71
C HIS A 533 13.11 14.52 0.57
N GLU A 534 11.88 14.51 0.09
CA GLU A 534 11.42 15.50 -0.87
C GLU A 534 11.01 16.79 -0.14
N ALA A 535 11.58 17.94 -0.53
CA ALA A 535 11.31 19.24 0.11
C ALA A 535 9.81 19.57 0.17
N VAL A 536 9.06 19.27 -0.90
CA VAL A 536 7.62 19.51 -0.98
C VAL A 536 6.81 18.64 -0.01
N ASN A 537 7.34 17.51 0.41
CA ASN A 537 6.69 16.55 1.31
C ASN A 537 7.20 16.62 2.75
N LYS A 538 8.22 17.45 3.02
CA LYS A 538 8.89 17.52 4.33
C LYS A 538 7.90 17.82 5.46
N ALA A 539 7.07 18.84 5.30
CA ALA A 539 6.09 19.23 6.33
C ALA A 539 5.08 18.10 6.60
N ASN A 540 4.55 17.47 5.55
CA ASN A 540 3.66 16.32 5.70
C ASN A 540 4.35 15.13 6.35
N SER A 541 5.62 14.87 6.01
CA SER A 541 6.42 13.79 6.62
C SER A 541 6.57 13.97 8.13
N LEU A 542 6.88 15.19 8.57
CA LEU A 542 6.99 15.53 10.00
C LEU A 542 5.64 15.42 10.70
N GLY A 543 4.58 15.97 10.14
CA GLY A 543 3.24 15.88 10.71
C GLY A 543 2.71 14.44 10.79
N ILE A 544 3.06 13.56 9.83
CA ILE A 544 2.73 12.13 9.90
C ILE A 544 3.43 11.47 11.11
N TYR A 545 4.69 11.85 11.39
CA TYR A 545 5.40 11.37 12.58
C TYR A 545 4.71 11.82 13.87
N GLU A 546 4.34 13.08 13.97
CA GLU A 546 3.65 13.67 15.12
C GLU A 546 2.32 12.98 15.42
N MET A 547 1.61 12.47 14.41
CA MET A 547 0.30 11.83 14.60
C MET A 547 0.34 10.63 15.55
N SER A 548 1.42 9.85 15.60
CA SER A 548 1.49 8.65 16.45
C SER A 548 2.88 8.32 16.99
N TRP A 549 3.94 8.53 16.20
CA TRP A 549 5.30 8.11 16.56
C TRP A 549 5.89 8.95 17.69
N GLN A 550 5.81 10.26 17.61
CA GLN A 550 6.43 11.17 18.56
C GLN A 550 5.99 10.89 20.01
N GLN A 551 4.67 10.76 20.22
CA GLN A 551 4.14 10.46 21.55
C GLN A 551 4.50 9.04 22.01
N ALA A 552 4.60 8.09 21.10
CA ALA A 552 4.95 6.71 21.41
C ALA A 552 6.43 6.58 21.77
N VAL A 553 7.32 7.23 21.03
CA VAL A 553 8.78 7.27 21.29
C VAL A 553 9.06 7.90 22.66
N ALA A 554 8.38 9.00 22.98
CA ALA A 554 8.57 9.71 24.26
C ALA A 554 8.23 8.89 25.53
N ARG A 555 7.58 7.73 25.39
CA ARG A 555 7.24 6.84 26.54
C ARG A 555 8.40 5.96 26.99
N TYR A 556 9.45 5.82 26.19
CA TYR A 556 10.55 4.89 26.44
C TYR A 556 11.88 5.60 26.40
N GLN A 557 12.87 5.05 27.08
CA GLN A 557 14.24 5.52 26.94
C GLN A 557 14.79 5.12 25.56
N PRO A 558 15.68 5.92 24.94
CA PRO A 558 16.25 5.63 23.62
C PRO A 558 16.80 4.20 23.46
N GLN A 559 17.41 3.66 24.52
CA GLN A 559 18.01 2.33 24.55
C GLN A 559 16.98 1.18 24.52
N GLN A 560 15.73 1.46 24.90
CA GLN A 560 14.64 0.50 24.91
C GLN A 560 13.94 0.40 23.55
N ILE A 561 14.16 1.37 22.66
CA ILE A 561 13.45 1.48 21.40
C ILE A 561 14.14 0.68 20.31
N MET A 562 13.39 -0.21 19.65
CA MET A 562 13.81 -0.91 18.46
C MET A 562 12.80 -0.72 17.32
N ALA A 563 13.32 -0.51 16.10
CA ALA A 563 12.48 -0.33 14.91
C ALA A 563 13.02 -1.16 13.74
N SER A 564 12.15 -1.98 13.11
CA SER A 564 12.56 -2.91 12.07
C SER A 564 12.89 -2.23 10.73
N GLY A 565 12.21 -1.12 10.38
CA GLY A 565 12.41 -0.46 9.09
C GLY A 565 13.57 0.55 9.09
N TYR A 566 14.38 0.55 8.04
CA TYR A 566 15.41 1.58 7.82
C TYR A 566 14.81 3.00 7.83
N SER A 567 13.73 3.22 7.09
CA SER A 567 13.02 4.50 7.04
C SER A 567 12.55 4.98 8.41
N CYS A 568 12.10 4.07 9.28
CA CYS A 568 11.65 4.40 10.63
C CYS A 568 12.82 4.86 11.50
N ARG A 569 13.94 4.12 11.47
CA ARG A 569 15.15 4.48 12.21
C ARG A 569 15.72 5.82 11.77
N SER A 570 15.69 6.09 10.45
CA SER A 570 16.12 7.37 9.89
C SER A 570 15.23 8.53 10.33
N GLN A 571 13.90 8.32 10.41
CA GLN A 571 12.97 9.37 10.83
C GLN A 571 13.12 9.70 12.32
N VAL A 572 13.24 8.70 13.19
CA VAL A 572 13.52 8.92 14.62
C VAL A 572 14.85 9.66 14.80
N ASN A 573 15.90 9.22 14.09
CA ASN A 573 17.19 9.90 14.16
C ASN A 573 17.13 11.37 13.70
N ARG A 574 16.29 11.67 12.72
CA ARG A 574 16.09 13.03 12.18
C ARG A 574 15.36 13.95 13.17
N ILE A 575 14.41 13.41 13.95
CA ILE A 575 13.51 14.21 14.79
C ILE A 575 13.92 14.17 16.26
N ASP A 576 14.24 12.97 16.78
CA ASP A 576 14.54 12.76 18.19
C ASP A 576 16.05 12.61 18.46
N GLU A 577 16.91 12.80 17.44
CA GLU A 577 18.38 12.85 17.51
C GLU A 577 19.06 11.58 18.04
N PHE A 578 18.36 10.42 18.00
CA PHE A 578 18.96 9.12 18.27
C PHE A 578 18.48 8.09 17.23
N LYS A 579 19.31 7.10 16.93
CA LYS A 579 18.99 6.04 15.98
C LYS A 579 18.57 4.77 16.72
N PRO A 580 17.30 4.34 16.65
CA PRO A 580 16.86 3.08 17.24
C PRO A 580 17.61 1.88 16.68
N LYS A 581 17.82 0.85 17.49
CA LYS A 581 18.38 -0.41 17.03
C LYS A 581 17.37 -1.17 16.18
N HIS A 582 17.89 -1.96 15.24
CA HIS A 582 17.05 -2.97 14.59
C HIS A 582 16.79 -4.12 15.59
N PRO A 583 15.61 -4.80 15.58
CA PRO A 583 15.35 -5.94 16.48
C PRO A 583 16.43 -7.02 16.44
N LEU A 584 17.01 -7.32 15.26
CA LEU A 584 18.12 -8.28 15.15
C LEU A 584 19.35 -7.90 15.98
N GLN A 585 19.63 -6.61 16.14
CA GLN A 585 20.77 -6.12 16.93
C GLN A 585 20.55 -6.34 18.43
N VAL A 586 19.31 -6.10 18.89
CA VAL A 586 18.91 -6.38 20.26
C VAL A 586 18.94 -7.89 20.53
N LEU A 587 18.44 -8.70 19.60
CA LEU A 587 18.49 -10.15 19.72
C LEU A 587 19.94 -10.67 19.79
N LEU A 588 20.85 -10.12 18.96
CA LEU A 588 22.28 -10.42 19.05
C LEU A 588 22.85 -10.09 20.43
N GLN A 589 22.48 -8.94 21.00
CA GLN A 589 22.94 -8.56 22.35
C GLN A 589 22.47 -9.56 23.41
N CYS A 590 21.19 -9.98 23.37
CA CYS A 590 20.66 -10.98 24.29
C CYS A 590 21.39 -12.32 24.23
N LEU A 591 21.92 -12.71 23.05
CA LEU A 591 22.66 -13.96 22.87
C LEU A 591 24.15 -13.86 23.22
N THR A 592 24.75 -12.68 23.13
CA THR A 592 26.21 -12.50 23.24
C THR A 592 26.67 -11.84 24.54
N THR A 593 25.81 -11.05 25.16
CA THR A 593 26.18 -10.38 26.41
C THR A 593 26.02 -11.35 27.58
N ARG A 594 27.16 -11.78 28.15
CA ARG A 594 27.18 -12.38 29.49
C ARG A 594 27.07 -11.24 30.49
N ILE A 595 25.90 -11.01 31.07
CA ILE A 595 25.72 -10.15 32.24
C ILE A 595 25.86 -10.99 33.49
#